data_b74ebedf4ed90dfbd322155e56025f7c
#
_entry.id   b74ebedf4ed90dfbd322155e56025f7c
#
_cell.length_a   1.000
_cell.length_b   1.000
_cell.length_c   1.000
_cell.angle_alpha   90.00
_cell.angle_beta   90.00
_cell.angle_gamma   90.00
#
_symmetry.space_group_name_H-M   'P 1'
#
loop_
_entity.id
_entity.type
_entity.pdbx_description
1 polymer ?
#
loop_
_entity_poly.entity_id
_entity_poly.type
_entity_poly.pdbx_seq_one_letter_code
_entity_poly.pdbx_strand_id
1 'polypeptide(L)'
;MKQGKSNTRKAVKKSARRTTALGRTSKGFTAEERAAMKERLQELKAPKGKGDGESAVLAKIAEMPEPDRTMGERLHAIIKASAPGLSPKLWYGMPAYARDGKVVCHFQTAQKFNTRYATLGFSDQANLDEGGLWPVAFALKELTAAEEARIVALVKKAVS
;
A
#
# COMPACT_ATOMS: atom_id res chain seq x y z
N MET A 1 -16.57 -45.55 61.93
CA MET A 1 -15.23 -46.06 61.72
C MET A 1 -14.96 -46.23 60.23
N LYS A 2 -13.84 -45.69 59.76
CA LYS A 2 -13.18 -45.87 58.44
C LYS A 2 -13.88 -45.23 57.23
N GLN A 3 -13.55 -44.07 56.82
CA GLN A 3 -12.41 -43.56 56.06
C GLN A 3 -12.16 -44.32 54.77
N GLY A 4 -12.53 -43.71 53.67
CA GLY A 4 -12.07 -44.05 52.34
C GLY A 4 -11.67 -42.77 51.60
N LYS A 5 -10.37 -42.52 51.52
CA LYS A 5 -9.79 -41.45 50.74
C LYS A 5 -9.85 -41.81 49.25
N SER A 6 -10.57 -41.10 48.50
CA SER A 6 -10.47 -41.13 47.03
C SER A 6 -9.68 -39.93 46.52
N ASN A 7 -8.50 -40.24 46.02
CA ASN A 7 -7.55 -39.27 45.49
C ASN A 7 -7.78 -39.16 43.98
N THR A 8 -8.54 -38.16 43.56
CA THR A 8 -8.75 -37.92 42.14
C THR A 8 -7.68 -36.97 41.61
N ARG A 9 -6.64 -37.54 41.01
CA ARG A 9 -5.67 -36.77 40.23
C ARG A 9 -6.34 -36.20 38.98
N LYS A 10 -6.59 -34.91 38.99
CA LYS A 10 -6.92 -34.16 37.77
C LYS A 10 -5.68 -34.09 36.89
N ALA A 11 -5.68 -34.85 35.83
CA ALA A 11 -4.70 -34.71 34.76
C ALA A 11 -4.96 -33.37 34.05
N VAL A 12 -4.01 -32.49 34.19
CA VAL A 12 -3.96 -31.24 33.42
C VAL A 12 -3.62 -31.60 31.98
N LYS A 13 -4.59 -31.66 31.12
CA LYS A 13 -4.38 -31.66 29.66
C LYS A 13 -3.82 -30.31 29.27
N LYS A 14 -2.50 -30.22 29.15
CA LYS A 14 -1.81 -29.11 28.55
C LYS A 14 -2.22 -29.07 27.07
N SER A 15 -3.01 -28.10 26.74
CA SER A 15 -3.57 -27.83 25.41
C SER A 15 -2.46 -27.54 24.40
N ALA A 16 -2.26 -28.47 23.49
CA ALA A 16 -1.56 -28.24 22.24
C ALA A 16 -2.47 -27.43 21.26
N ARG A 17 -2.68 -26.15 21.52
CA ARG A 17 -3.52 -25.28 20.71
C ARG A 17 -2.79 -24.00 20.26
N ARG A 18 -1.51 -24.09 19.89
CA ARG A 18 -0.77 -22.90 19.43
C ARG A 18 -0.15 -22.98 18.03
N THR A 19 -0.38 -24.04 17.28
CA THR A 19 0.21 -24.18 15.94
C THR A 19 -0.78 -24.05 14.78
N THR A 20 -2.07 -23.89 15.05
CA THR A 20 -3.09 -23.80 13.98
C THR A 20 -3.51 -22.37 13.61
N ALA A 21 -3.07 -21.36 14.35
CA ALA A 21 -3.45 -19.96 14.04
C ALA A 21 -2.62 -19.34 12.92
N LEU A 22 -1.38 -19.78 12.72
CA LEU A 22 -0.49 -19.28 11.64
C LEU A 22 -0.83 -19.84 10.26
N GLY A 23 -1.46 -21.01 10.20
CA GLY A 23 -1.88 -21.61 8.93
C GLY A 23 -3.20 -21.08 8.36
N ARG A 24 -4.02 -20.43 9.20
CA ARG A 24 -5.31 -19.89 8.75
C ARG A 24 -5.22 -18.49 8.15
N THR A 25 -4.21 -17.69 8.49
CA THR A 25 -4.02 -16.35 7.97
C THR A 25 -3.53 -16.34 6.52
N SER A 26 -2.81 -17.38 6.09
CA SER A 26 -2.35 -17.49 4.69
C SER A 26 -3.44 -17.90 3.69
N LYS A 27 -4.57 -18.43 4.16
CA LYS A 27 -5.71 -18.83 3.30
C LYS A 27 -6.71 -17.70 3.06
N GLY A 28 -6.56 -16.54 3.74
CA GLY A 28 -7.48 -15.40 3.63
C GLY A 28 -7.09 -14.35 2.59
N PHE A 29 -5.88 -14.42 2.02
CA PHE A 29 -5.38 -13.45 1.05
C PHE A 29 -5.53 -13.93 -0.38
N THR A 30 -5.89 -13.01 -1.29
CA THR A 30 -5.91 -13.29 -2.72
C THR A 30 -4.49 -13.50 -3.26
N ALA A 31 -4.37 -14.02 -4.49
CA ALA A 31 -3.07 -14.18 -5.15
C ALA A 31 -2.37 -12.82 -5.34
N GLU A 32 -3.15 -11.79 -5.67
CA GLU A 32 -2.70 -10.42 -5.87
C GLU A 32 -2.19 -9.80 -4.56
N GLU A 33 -2.91 -10.00 -3.47
CA GLU A 33 -2.49 -9.53 -2.15
C GLU A 33 -1.21 -10.22 -1.67
N ARG A 34 -1.08 -11.52 -1.91
CA ARG A 34 0.16 -12.26 -1.60
C ARG A 34 1.34 -11.77 -2.43
N ALA A 35 1.12 -11.49 -3.71
CA ALA A 35 2.14 -10.92 -4.57
C ALA A 35 2.59 -9.55 -4.07
N ALA A 36 1.65 -8.67 -3.68
CA ALA A 36 1.95 -7.36 -3.12
C ALA A 36 2.75 -7.46 -1.81
N MET A 37 2.39 -8.38 -0.92
CA MET A 37 3.15 -8.63 0.32
C MET A 37 4.56 -9.13 0.05
N LYS A 38 4.75 -9.99 -0.94
CA LYS A 38 6.06 -10.48 -1.36
C LYS A 38 6.92 -9.34 -1.93
N GLU A 39 6.34 -8.48 -2.74
CA GLU A 39 7.01 -7.28 -3.25
C GLU A 39 7.44 -6.37 -2.08
N ARG A 40 6.58 -6.18 -1.09
CA ARG A 40 6.92 -5.39 0.10
C ARG A 40 8.11 -5.96 0.87
N LEU A 41 8.19 -7.29 1.01
CA LEU A 41 9.34 -7.93 1.66
C LEU A 41 10.64 -7.70 0.87
N GLN A 42 10.57 -7.70 -0.45
CA GLN A 42 11.73 -7.39 -1.30
C GLN A 42 12.15 -5.93 -1.16
N GLU A 43 11.19 -5.00 -1.14
CA GLU A 43 11.45 -3.57 -0.94
C GLU A 43 12.14 -3.29 0.41
N LEU A 44 11.72 -3.98 1.46
CA LEU A 44 12.32 -3.84 2.80
C LEU A 44 13.76 -4.38 2.87
N LYS A 45 14.10 -5.33 2.01
CA LYS A 45 15.44 -5.92 1.92
C LYS A 45 16.36 -5.16 0.99
N ALA A 46 15.82 -4.30 0.13
CA ALA A 46 16.62 -3.52 -0.81
C ALA A 46 17.49 -2.49 -0.08
N PRO A 47 18.74 -2.24 -0.54
CA PRO A 47 19.58 -1.21 0.04
C PRO A 47 18.91 0.17 -0.07
N LYS A 48 18.86 0.89 1.04
CA LYS A 48 18.32 2.26 1.06
C LYS A 48 19.34 3.23 0.47
N GLY A 49 19.43 3.28 -0.86
CA GLY A 49 20.23 4.28 -1.57
C GLY A 49 19.38 5.49 -1.93
N LYS A 50 19.92 6.70 -1.70
CA LYS A 50 19.35 7.93 -2.26
C LYS A 50 19.57 7.88 -3.78
N GLY A 51 18.49 7.79 -4.57
CA GLY A 51 18.54 7.82 -6.03
C GLY A 51 17.89 6.63 -6.73
N ASP A 52 17.84 5.47 -6.11
CA ASP A 52 17.30 4.25 -6.74
C ASP A 52 15.76 4.21 -6.75
N GLY A 53 15.08 4.99 -5.92
CA GLY A 53 13.63 4.99 -5.81
C GLY A 53 12.92 5.43 -7.09
N GLU A 54 13.37 6.49 -7.73
CA GLU A 54 12.77 6.98 -8.97
C GLU A 54 12.97 5.99 -10.12
N SER A 55 14.18 5.46 -10.28
CA SER A 55 14.47 4.45 -11.30
C SER A 55 13.62 3.20 -11.13
N ALA A 56 13.40 2.74 -9.89
CA ALA A 56 12.55 1.62 -9.57
C ALA A 56 11.07 1.91 -9.90
N VAL A 57 10.59 3.12 -9.59
CA VAL A 57 9.23 3.56 -9.93
C VAL A 57 9.03 3.60 -11.45
N LEU A 58 9.96 4.20 -12.18
CA LEU A 58 9.88 4.29 -13.64
C LEU A 58 9.91 2.91 -14.30
N ALA A 59 10.77 2.02 -13.82
CA ALA A 59 10.83 0.63 -14.29
C ALA A 59 9.49 -0.10 -14.05
N LYS A 60 8.89 0.10 -12.88
CA LYS A 60 7.60 -0.50 -12.54
C LYS A 60 6.47 0.03 -13.42
N ILE A 61 6.46 1.34 -13.69
CA ILE A 61 5.48 1.94 -14.61
C ILE A 61 5.64 1.39 -16.02
N ALA A 62 6.88 1.21 -16.49
CA ALA A 62 7.16 0.67 -17.82
C ALA A 62 6.64 -0.77 -18.02
N GLU A 63 6.52 -1.54 -16.95
CA GLU A 63 5.97 -2.90 -16.96
C GLU A 63 4.44 -2.94 -16.98
N MET A 64 3.77 -1.84 -16.68
CA MET A 64 2.30 -1.79 -16.63
C MET A 64 1.70 -1.92 -18.02
N PRO A 65 0.57 -2.64 -18.19
CA PRO A 65 -0.20 -2.60 -19.40
C PRO A 65 -0.91 -1.26 -19.57
N GLU A 66 -1.33 -0.93 -20.78
CA GLU A 66 -2.21 0.21 -21.02
C GLU A 66 -3.63 -0.09 -20.50
N PRO A 67 -4.38 0.90 -20.00
CA PRO A 67 -4.04 2.35 -19.92
C PRO A 67 -3.23 2.72 -18.67
N ASP A 68 -2.94 1.80 -17.78
CA ASP A 68 -2.29 2.07 -16.50
C ASP A 68 -0.88 2.66 -16.66
N ARG A 69 -0.15 2.21 -17.68
CA ARG A 69 1.20 2.72 -17.96
C ARG A 69 1.18 4.21 -18.30
N THR A 70 0.40 4.62 -19.28
CA THR A 70 0.28 6.03 -19.65
C THR A 70 -0.19 6.89 -18.48
N MET A 71 -1.15 6.38 -17.72
CA MET A 71 -1.66 7.05 -16.52
C MET A 71 -0.58 7.21 -15.45
N GLY A 72 0.20 6.15 -15.20
CA GLY A 72 1.33 6.17 -14.26
C GLY A 72 2.42 7.15 -14.66
N GLU A 73 2.78 7.21 -15.94
CA GLU A 73 3.75 8.16 -16.49
C GLU A 73 3.30 9.60 -16.28
N ARG A 74 2.05 9.90 -16.57
CA ARG A 74 1.46 11.23 -16.40
C ARG A 74 1.40 11.64 -14.92
N LEU A 75 0.95 10.74 -14.05
CA LEU A 75 0.92 10.99 -12.61
C LEU A 75 2.32 11.25 -12.05
N HIS A 76 3.31 10.48 -12.48
CA HIS A 76 4.69 10.69 -12.07
C HIS A 76 5.18 12.09 -12.44
N ALA A 77 4.95 12.52 -13.68
CA ALA A 77 5.33 13.85 -14.13
C ALA A 77 4.60 14.97 -13.35
N ILE A 78 3.30 14.81 -13.12
CA ILE A 78 2.49 15.77 -12.36
C ILE A 78 2.98 15.89 -10.91
N ILE A 79 3.21 14.78 -10.24
CA ILE A 79 3.63 14.78 -8.83
C ILE A 79 5.04 15.36 -8.69
N LYS A 80 5.96 15.02 -9.58
CA LYS A 80 7.30 15.58 -9.59
C LYS A 80 7.30 17.09 -9.79
N ALA A 81 6.45 17.60 -10.67
CA ALA A 81 6.33 19.04 -10.93
C ALA A 81 5.62 19.77 -9.79
N SER A 82 4.57 19.19 -9.23
CA SER A 82 3.71 19.83 -8.22
C SER A 82 4.26 19.75 -6.80
N ALA A 83 5.02 18.70 -6.49
CA ALA A 83 5.58 18.44 -5.18
C ALA A 83 7.01 17.88 -5.30
N PRO A 84 7.98 18.69 -5.73
CA PRO A 84 9.35 18.22 -5.97
C PRO A 84 10.06 17.74 -4.70
N GLY A 85 9.56 18.08 -3.52
CA GLY A 85 10.07 17.60 -2.23
C GLY A 85 9.69 16.15 -1.91
N LEU A 86 8.78 15.55 -2.66
CA LEU A 86 8.43 14.14 -2.48
C LEU A 86 9.46 13.24 -3.18
N SER A 87 9.84 12.16 -2.52
CA SER A 87 10.77 11.16 -3.05
C SER A 87 9.99 9.97 -3.60
N PRO A 88 10.16 9.63 -4.89
CA PRO A 88 9.55 8.43 -5.45
C PRO A 88 10.11 7.16 -4.80
N LYS A 89 9.26 6.19 -4.57
CA LYS A 89 9.63 4.86 -4.06
C LYS A 89 8.58 3.84 -4.43
N LEU A 90 8.93 2.56 -4.42
CA LEU A 90 7.95 1.50 -4.49
C LEU A 90 7.38 1.21 -3.09
N TRP A 91 6.09 0.95 -3.04
CA TRP A 91 5.36 0.57 -1.84
C TRP A 91 4.36 -0.52 -2.21
N TYR A 92 4.58 -1.74 -1.73
CA TYR A 92 3.84 -2.94 -2.17
C TYR A 92 3.81 -3.10 -3.70
N GLY A 93 4.92 -2.76 -4.39
CA GLY A 93 5.01 -2.77 -5.84
C GLY A 93 4.27 -1.63 -6.55
N MET A 94 3.73 -0.68 -5.83
CA MET A 94 3.04 0.49 -6.37
C MET A 94 3.96 1.71 -6.38
N PRO A 95 3.88 2.55 -7.42
CA PRO A 95 4.50 3.87 -7.37
C PRO A 95 3.96 4.68 -6.19
N ALA A 96 4.85 5.14 -5.34
CA ALA A 96 4.51 5.95 -4.17
C ALA A 96 5.46 7.13 -4.06
N TYR A 97 5.03 8.15 -3.36
CA TYR A 97 5.77 9.40 -3.20
C TYR A 97 5.78 9.75 -1.72
N ALA A 98 6.98 9.86 -1.17
CA ALA A 98 7.18 9.95 0.28
C ALA A 98 7.89 11.24 0.68
N ARG A 99 7.63 11.67 1.90
CA ARG A 99 8.37 12.73 2.58
C ARG A 99 8.90 12.17 3.90
N ASP A 100 10.20 12.34 4.15
CA ASP A 100 10.86 11.82 5.36
C ASP A 100 10.62 10.31 5.58
N GLY A 101 10.62 9.54 4.49
CA GLY A 101 10.41 8.10 4.52
C GLY A 101 8.95 7.65 4.66
N LYS A 102 8.01 8.57 4.83
CA LYS A 102 6.58 8.28 4.97
C LYS A 102 5.85 8.56 3.67
N VAL A 103 5.10 7.57 3.19
CA VAL A 103 4.30 7.70 1.97
C VAL A 103 3.23 8.76 2.16
N VAL A 104 3.16 9.72 1.24
CA VAL A 104 2.13 10.75 1.18
C VAL A 104 1.02 10.36 0.22
N CYS A 105 1.39 9.87 -0.97
CA CYS A 105 0.42 9.39 -1.94
C CYS A 105 0.99 8.20 -2.74
N HIS A 106 0.10 7.46 -3.37
CA HIS A 106 0.47 6.30 -4.18
C HIS A 106 -0.51 6.09 -5.34
N PHE A 107 -0.03 5.41 -6.37
CA PHE A 107 -0.81 5.00 -7.51
C PHE A 107 -0.99 3.48 -7.53
N GLN A 108 -2.25 3.04 -7.42
CA GLN A 108 -2.63 1.64 -7.51
C GLN A 108 -3.28 1.39 -8.88
N THR A 109 -2.70 0.50 -9.67
CA THR A 109 -3.29 0.15 -10.97
C THR A 109 -4.55 -0.70 -10.80
N ALA A 110 -5.45 -0.62 -11.76
CA ALA A 110 -6.64 -1.46 -11.77
C ALA A 110 -6.30 -2.95 -11.85
N GLN A 111 -5.26 -3.29 -12.60
CA GLN A 111 -4.84 -4.67 -12.82
C GLN A 111 -4.22 -5.31 -11.57
N LYS A 112 -3.49 -4.55 -10.77
CA LYS A 112 -2.75 -5.10 -9.61
C LYS A 112 -3.64 -5.88 -8.64
N PHE A 113 -4.83 -5.36 -8.36
CA PHE A 113 -5.81 -5.99 -7.46
C PHE A 113 -7.12 -6.36 -8.16
N ASN A 114 -7.12 -6.39 -9.50
CA ASN A 114 -8.28 -6.75 -10.32
C ASN A 114 -9.51 -5.90 -9.98
N THR A 115 -9.34 -4.58 -9.95
CA THR A 115 -10.41 -3.61 -9.71
C THR A 115 -10.89 -2.96 -11.00
N ARG A 116 -12.07 -2.33 -10.96
CA ARG A 116 -12.69 -1.68 -12.13
C ARG A 116 -11.95 -0.41 -12.58
N TYR A 117 -11.20 0.23 -11.69
CA TYR A 117 -10.50 1.49 -11.92
C TYR A 117 -9.18 1.50 -11.15
N ALA A 118 -8.26 2.33 -11.59
CA ALA A 118 -7.06 2.65 -10.83
C ALA A 118 -7.41 3.62 -9.69
N THR A 119 -6.51 3.73 -8.71
CA THR A 119 -6.71 4.58 -7.54
C THR A 119 -5.50 5.47 -7.30
N LEU A 120 -5.74 6.76 -7.10
CA LEU A 120 -4.80 7.67 -6.48
C LEU A 120 -5.18 7.79 -5.00
N GLY A 121 -4.34 7.26 -4.12
CA GLY A 121 -4.57 7.25 -2.68
C GLY A 121 -3.63 8.19 -1.94
N PHE A 122 -4.13 8.78 -0.87
CA PHE A 122 -3.36 9.63 0.05
C PHE A 122 -3.38 9.03 1.45
N SER A 123 -2.25 9.12 2.14
CA SER A 123 -2.12 8.68 3.53
C SER A 123 -2.48 9.80 4.51
N ASP A 124 -2.41 9.51 5.80
CA ASP A 124 -2.55 10.51 6.87
C ASP A 124 -1.40 11.54 6.91
N GLN A 125 -0.35 11.33 6.12
CA GLN A 125 0.74 12.30 5.95
C GLN A 125 0.39 13.42 4.97
N ALA A 126 -0.71 13.25 4.20
CA ALA A 126 -1.20 14.26 3.28
C ALA A 126 -2.09 15.27 4.03
N ASN A 127 -1.79 16.55 3.87
CA ASN A 127 -2.58 17.61 4.48
C ASN A 127 -3.81 17.95 3.61
N LEU A 128 -4.77 17.03 3.59
CA LEU A 128 -6.04 17.20 2.87
C LEU A 128 -7.22 17.54 3.78
N ASP A 129 -6.95 17.74 5.05
CA ASP A 129 -7.94 17.97 6.10
C ASP A 129 -8.92 19.08 5.73
N GLU A 130 -10.21 18.77 5.85
CA GLU A 130 -11.30 19.68 5.54
C GLU A 130 -12.53 19.32 6.39
N GLY A 131 -12.76 20.09 7.46
CA GLY A 131 -13.82 19.79 8.41
C GLY A 131 -13.59 18.48 9.16
N GLY A 132 -14.65 17.74 9.40
CA GLY A 132 -14.60 16.43 10.07
C GLY A 132 -14.60 15.23 9.12
N LEU A 133 -14.68 15.47 7.80
CA LEU A 133 -14.72 14.42 6.78
C LEU A 133 -14.15 14.94 5.46
N TRP A 134 -13.19 14.23 4.90
CA TRP A 134 -12.61 14.53 3.57
C TRP A 134 -12.19 13.26 2.84
N PRO A 135 -12.18 13.28 1.49
CA PRO A 135 -11.76 12.13 0.70
C PRO A 135 -10.23 12.01 0.69
N VAL A 136 -9.75 10.77 0.73
CA VAL A 136 -8.31 10.44 0.66
C VAL A 136 -7.98 9.43 -0.45
N ALA A 137 -8.99 8.89 -1.14
CA ALA A 137 -8.79 7.97 -2.25
C ALA A 137 -9.69 8.40 -3.41
N PHE A 138 -9.12 8.40 -4.61
CA PHE A 138 -9.78 8.87 -5.83
C PHE A 138 -9.70 7.79 -6.90
N ALA A 139 -10.84 7.43 -7.48
CA ALA A 139 -10.91 6.53 -8.61
C ALA A 139 -10.41 7.24 -9.87
N LEU A 140 -9.54 6.58 -10.63
CA LEU A 140 -9.01 7.07 -11.90
C LEU A 140 -9.38 6.12 -13.03
N LYS A 141 -10.19 6.60 -13.97
CA LYS A 141 -10.50 5.87 -15.21
C LYS A 141 -9.71 6.42 -16.39
N GLU A 142 -9.47 7.73 -16.40
CA GLU A 142 -8.74 8.44 -17.44
C GLU A 142 -8.12 9.72 -16.86
N LEU A 143 -7.16 10.29 -17.57
CA LEU A 143 -6.52 11.56 -17.24
C LEU A 143 -6.68 12.53 -18.40
N THR A 144 -7.78 13.26 -18.40
CA THR A 144 -7.94 14.44 -19.26
C THR A 144 -7.33 15.67 -18.58
N ALA A 145 -7.28 16.80 -19.29
CA ALA A 145 -6.76 18.05 -18.73
C ALA A 145 -7.47 18.47 -17.42
N ALA A 146 -8.77 18.16 -17.30
CA ALA A 146 -9.56 18.47 -16.11
C ALA A 146 -9.12 17.62 -14.89
N GLU A 147 -8.95 16.33 -15.07
CA GLU A 147 -8.45 15.43 -14.01
C GLU A 147 -7.02 15.79 -13.62
N GLU A 148 -6.15 16.08 -14.58
CA GLU A 148 -4.77 16.49 -14.30
C GLU A 148 -4.73 17.78 -13.47
N ALA A 149 -5.51 18.78 -13.80
CA ALA A 149 -5.58 20.03 -13.04
C ALA A 149 -6.07 19.79 -11.60
N ARG A 150 -7.06 18.93 -11.43
CA ARG A 150 -7.56 18.53 -10.10
C ARG A 150 -6.51 17.81 -9.28
N ILE A 151 -5.74 16.93 -9.90
CA ILE A 151 -4.66 16.19 -9.23
C ILE A 151 -3.54 17.14 -8.82
N VAL A 152 -3.15 18.07 -9.67
CA VAL A 152 -2.17 19.12 -9.33
C VAL A 152 -2.60 19.86 -8.06
N ALA A 153 -3.86 20.28 -7.97
CA ALA A 153 -4.39 20.98 -6.81
C ALA A 153 -4.36 20.11 -5.55
N LEU A 154 -4.75 18.84 -5.66
CA LEU A 154 -4.72 17.87 -4.56
C LEU A 154 -3.29 17.62 -4.05
N VAL A 155 -2.35 17.41 -4.95
CA VAL A 155 -0.95 17.14 -4.58
C VAL A 155 -0.33 18.36 -3.91
N LYS A 156 -0.55 19.55 -4.42
CA LYS A 156 -0.08 20.81 -3.82
C LYS A 156 -0.65 21.02 -2.42
N LYS A 157 -1.95 20.75 -2.24
CA LYS A 157 -2.60 20.84 -0.92
C LYS A 157 -2.02 19.80 0.04
N ALA A 158 -1.80 18.57 -0.44
CA ALA A 158 -1.29 17.47 0.38
C ALA A 158 0.08 17.75 1.01
N VAL A 159 0.92 18.54 0.36
CA VAL A 159 2.28 18.86 0.83
C VAL A 159 2.41 20.27 1.44
N SER A 160 1.34 21.00 1.47
CA SER A 160 1.33 22.37 2.03
C SER A 160 1.44 22.41 3.54
#